data_d257a91fe5cf8d8f6a6c2f6218405a7e
#
_entry.id   d257a91fe5cf8d8f6a6c2f6218405a7e
#
_cell.length_a   1.000
_cell.length_b   1.000
_cell.length_c   1.000
_cell.angle_alpha   90.00
_cell.angle_beta   90.00
_cell.angle_gamma   90.00
#
_symmetry.space_group_name_H-M   'P 1'
#
loop_
_entity.id
_entity.type
_entity.pdbx_description
1 polymer ?
#
loop_
_entity_poly.entity_id
_entity_poly.type
_entity_poly.pdbx_seq_one_letter_code
_entity_poly.pdbx_strand_id
1 'polypeptide(L)'
;MRALTHVRRYCLSSTVGLVGRSIVRRVFRDQMTPTLDEISSTVTASFNDVNALISELLALDDEKISELRREYSHILEVIKGNQNKTHLPYPENFAIEEGSGFLIYSIVRTRKPEIFLETGVANGVTTSVILSGMYSNGNGKLISFDVSDDVGQIIPPDLRKRWELRILKKPFRASFLKELNSIQSLDMFCHDSDHSFKWQSFEYNSVWDHLRLGGVMFSDDIDSSYAFVDFIKNKKVRTYSLIDTRKIFGIVPIGSKLN
;
A
#
# COMPACT_ATOMS: atom_id res chain seq x y z
N MET A 1 -14.43 13.83 -27.16
CA MET A 1 -15.44 12.75 -27.16
C MET A 1 -15.23 11.95 -25.87
N ARG A 2 -16.17 12.07 -24.93
CA ARG A 2 -16.09 11.37 -23.63
C ARG A 2 -16.59 9.94 -23.82
N ALA A 3 -15.74 8.95 -23.60
CA ALA A 3 -16.16 7.56 -23.49
C ALA A 3 -16.60 7.30 -22.05
N LEU A 4 -17.92 7.35 -21.82
CA LEU A 4 -18.56 6.87 -20.61
C LEU A 4 -18.62 5.34 -20.69
N THR A 5 -17.76 4.66 -19.96
CA THR A 5 -17.89 3.22 -19.70
C THR A 5 -18.95 3.03 -18.62
N HIS A 6 -20.21 2.76 -19.06
CA HIS A 6 -21.29 2.32 -18.20
C HIS A 6 -20.98 0.91 -17.68
N VAL A 7 -20.55 0.80 -16.42
CA VAL A 7 -20.62 -0.46 -15.69
C VAL A 7 -22.11 -0.74 -15.42
N ARG A 8 -22.67 -1.70 -16.16
CA ARG A 8 -24.04 -2.20 -15.89
C ARG A 8 -24.05 -2.86 -14.52
N ARG A 9 -24.65 -2.22 -13.53
CA ARG A 9 -25.09 -2.86 -12.28
C ARG A 9 -26.14 -3.92 -12.66
N TYR A 10 -25.75 -5.18 -12.62
CA TYR A 10 -26.72 -6.27 -12.63
C TYR A 10 -27.39 -6.33 -11.27
N CYS A 11 -28.61 -5.77 -11.20
CA CYS A 11 -29.51 -6.03 -10.10
C CYS A 11 -30.00 -7.49 -10.24
N LEU A 12 -29.36 -8.44 -9.57
CA LEU A 12 -29.86 -9.81 -9.44
C LEU A 12 -31.09 -9.77 -8.53
N SER A 13 -32.24 -10.21 -9.10
CA SER A 13 -33.50 -10.30 -8.41
C SER A 13 -33.38 -11.12 -7.12
N SER A 14 -34.27 -10.80 -6.15
CA SER A 14 -34.31 -11.27 -4.76
C SER A 14 -34.50 -12.80 -4.57
N THR A 15 -34.37 -13.61 -5.58
CA THR A 15 -34.67 -15.06 -5.58
C THR A 15 -33.43 -15.98 -5.69
N VAL A 16 -32.20 -15.44 -5.75
CA VAL A 16 -31.01 -16.28 -5.69
C VAL A 16 -30.65 -16.48 -4.22
N GLY A 17 -30.92 -17.68 -3.69
CA GLY A 17 -30.63 -18.02 -2.30
C GLY A 17 -29.17 -17.80 -1.92
N LEU A 18 -28.87 -17.72 -0.60
CA LEU A 18 -27.52 -17.47 -0.03
C LEU A 18 -26.41 -18.32 -0.67
N VAL A 19 -26.70 -19.54 -1.07
CA VAL A 19 -25.77 -20.48 -1.76
C VAL A 19 -25.45 -19.97 -3.17
N GLY A 20 -26.43 -19.51 -3.93
CA GLY A 20 -26.21 -18.97 -5.27
C GLY A 20 -25.38 -17.66 -5.26
N ARG A 21 -25.58 -16.80 -4.26
CA ARG A 21 -24.76 -15.57 -4.06
C ARG A 21 -23.32 -15.89 -3.73
N SER A 22 -23.06 -16.94 -2.94
CA SER A 22 -21.71 -17.39 -2.60
C SER A 22 -20.96 -17.94 -3.83
N ILE A 23 -21.64 -18.73 -4.68
CA ILE A 23 -21.05 -19.28 -5.92
C ILE A 23 -20.78 -18.17 -6.93
N VAL A 24 -21.72 -17.25 -7.16
CA VAL A 24 -21.55 -16.11 -8.07
C VAL A 24 -20.40 -15.22 -7.60
N ARG A 25 -20.33 -14.90 -6.31
CA ARG A 25 -19.20 -14.14 -5.75
C ARG A 25 -17.85 -14.84 -5.96
N ARG A 26 -17.79 -16.17 -5.88
CA ARG A 26 -16.55 -16.93 -6.07
C ARG A 26 -16.07 -16.97 -7.53
N VAL A 27 -17.02 -17.01 -8.48
CA VAL A 27 -16.72 -17.06 -9.93
C VAL A 27 -16.35 -15.68 -10.48
N PHE A 28 -16.98 -14.60 -9.97
CA PHE A 28 -16.78 -13.24 -10.46
C PHE A 28 -15.94 -12.36 -9.53
N ARG A 29 -15.23 -12.96 -8.57
CA ARG A 29 -14.41 -12.24 -7.58
C ARG A 29 -13.40 -11.27 -8.21
N ASP A 30 -12.82 -11.68 -9.35
CA ASP A 30 -11.86 -10.88 -10.11
C ASP A 30 -12.45 -9.58 -10.71
N GLN A 31 -13.79 -9.46 -10.75
CA GLN A 31 -14.50 -8.33 -11.37
C GLN A 31 -15.33 -7.53 -10.36
N MET A 32 -15.26 -7.89 -9.09
CA MET A 32 -16.04 -7.24 -8.02
C MET A 32 -15.13 -6.41 -7.13
N THR A 33 -15.66 -5.29 -6.66
CA THR A 33 -15.01 -4.43 -5.67
C THR A 33 -15.82 -4.43 -4.38
N PRO A 34 -15.17 -4.40 -3.19
CA PRO A 34 -15.89 -4.27 -1.94
C PRO A 34 -16.46 -2.86 -1.80
N THR A 35 -17.57 -2.74 -1.10
CA THR A 35 -18.10 -1.45 -0.67
C THR A 35 -17.33 -0.95 0.54
N LEU A 36 -17.42 0.36 0.84
CA LEU A 36 -16.86 0.94 2.05
C LEU A 36 -17.38 0.24 3.31
N ASP A 37 -18.67 -0.09 3.37
CA ASP A 37 -19.29 -0.80 4.49
C ASP A 37 -18.70 -2.21 4.66
N GLU A 38 -18.46 -2.93 3.56
CA GLU A 38 -17.81 -4.26 3.60
C GLU A 38 -16.37 -4.19 4.10
N ILE A 39 -15.61 -3.18 3.71
CA ILE A 39 -14.26 -2.93 4.21
C ILE A 39 -14.33 -2.58 5.69
N SER A 40 -15.11 -1.56 6.07
CA SER A 40 -15.22 -1.06 7.44
C SER A 40 -15.71 -2.12 8.43
N SER A 41 -16.60 -3.02 8.01
CA SER A 41 -17.06 -4.15 8.84
C SER A 41 -16.05 -5.29 8.96
N THR A 42 -15.00 -5.29 8.13
CA THR A 42 -14.00 -6.36 8.11
C THR A 42 -12.72 -5.97 8.84
N VAL A 43 -12.30 -4.71 8.74
CA VAL A 43 -11.14 -4.19 9.48
C VAL A 43 -11.47 -3.99 10.96
N THR A 44 -10.45 -3.90 11.81
CA THR A 44 -10.63 -3.62 13.25
C THR A 44 -11.18 -2.20 13.47
N ALA A 45 -10.65 -1.22 12.72
CA ALA A 45 -11.15 0.15 12.70
C ALA A 45 -10.82 0.85 11.39
N SER A 46 -11.73 1.75 10.95
CA SER A 46 -11.55 2.65 9.82
C SER A 46 -11.44 4.09 10.30
N PHE A 47 -10.53 4.82 9.71
CA PHE A 47 -10.25 6.22 10.05
C PHE A 47 -10.38 7.09 8.81
N ASN A 48 -10.90 8.31 8.99
CA ASN A 48 -10.89 9.40 8.03
C ASN A 48 -9.97 10.56 8.48
N ASP A 49 -9.35 10.40 9.64
CA ASP A 49 -8.34 11.30 10.21
C ASP A 49 -7.04 10.52 10.39
N VAL A 50 -6.04 10.90 9.61
CA VAL A 50 -4.73 10.25 9.65
C VAL A 50 -3.99 10.49 10.97
N ASN A 51 -4.20 11.61 11.66
CA ASN A 51 -3.57 11.89 12.95
C ASN A 51 -4.10 10.94 14.02
N ALA A 52 -5.43 10.72 14.03
CA ALA A 52 -6.07 9.76 14.93
C ALA A 52 -5.55 8.34 14.69
N LEU A 53 -5.38 7.94 13.42
CA LEU A 53 -4.82 6.63 13.08
C LEU A 53 -3.35 6.50 13.50
N ILE A 54 -2.53 7.54 13.32
CA ILE A 54 -1.13 7.56 13.76
C ILE A 54 -1.04 7.44 15.28
N SER A 55 -1.86 8.18 16.02
CA SER A 55 -1.93 8.08 17.49
C SER A 55 -2.32 6.67 17.94
N GLU A 56 -3.32 6.04 17.33
CA GLU A 56 -3.72 4.65 17.59
C GLU A 56 -2.59 3.64 17.33
N LEU A 57 -1.88 3.76 16.19
CA LEU A 57 -0.86 2.79 15.78
C LEU A 57 0.48 2.95 16.51
N LEU A 58 0.83 4.16 16.88
CA LEU A 58 2.18 4.51 17.36
C LEU A 58 2.20 5.03 18.80
N ALA A 59 1.02 5.24 19.40
CA ALA A 59 0.88 5.85 20.73
C ALA A 59 1.61 7.20 20.86
N LEU A 60 1.57 8.01 19.80
CA LEU A 60 2.15 9.35 19.75
C LEU A 60 1.13 10.38 20.18
N ASP A 61 1.60 11.42 20.88
CA ASP A 61 0.83 12.61 21.21
C ASP A 61 0.75 13.60 20.05
N ASP A 62 -0.11 14.60 20.15
CA ASP A 62 -0.34 15.62 19.12
C ASP A 62 0.91 16.46 18.83
N GLU A 63 1.77 16.69 19.82
CA GLU A 63 3.01 17.43 19.65
C GLU A 63 3.96 16.70 18.71
N LYS A 64 4.15 15.40 18.95
CA LYS A 64 5.02 14.55 18.10
C LYS A 64 4.44 14.34 16.73
N ILE A 65 3.12 14.17 16.58
CA ILE A 65 2.45 14.10 15.28
C ILE A 65 2.65 15.41 14.51
N SER A 66 2.53 16.55 15.18
CA SER A 66 2.74 17.88 14.57
C SER A 66 4.21 18.09 14.13
N GLU A 67 5.18 17.56 14.87
CA GLU A 67 6.59 17.56 14.46
C GLU A 67 6.80 16.77 13.18
N LEU A 68 6.31 15.53 13.13
CA LEU A 68 6.37 14.67 11.94
C LEU A 68 5.65 15.30 10.74
N ARG A 69 4.54 16.01 10.97
CA ARG A 69 3.81 16.73 9.92
C ARG A 69 4.63 17.86 9.31
N ARG A 70 5.37 18.62 10.12
CA ARG A 70 6.27 19.66 9.61
C ARG A 70 7.41 19.07 8.77
N GLU A 71 8.02 17.97 9.24
CA GLU A 71 9.03 17.25 8.45
C GLU A 71 8.46 16.78 7.11
N TYR A 72 7.29 16.16 7.13
CA TYR A 72 6.64 15.63 5.94
C TYR A 72 6.22 16.72 4.94
N SER A 73 5.74 17.88 5.41
CA SER A 73 5.38 19.01 4.55
C SER A 73 6.58 19.50 3.72
N HIS A 74 7.77 19.56 4.33
CA HIS A 74 8.98 19.89 3.60
C HIS A 74 9.35 18.84 2.52
N ILE A 75 9.15 17.57 2.84
CA ILE A 75 9.37 16.47 1.86
C ILE A 75 8.41 16.61 0.69
N LEU A 76 7.14 16.94 0.92
CA LEU A 76 6.16 17.16 -0.14
C LEU A 76 6.55 18.34 -1.06
N GLU A 77 7.10 19.42 -0.51
CA GLU A 77 7.62 20.53 -1.32
C GLU A 77 8.75 20.08 -2.25
N VAL A 78 9.69 19.27 -1.76
CA VAL A 78 10.77 18.69 -2.57
C VAL A 78 10.22 17.78 -3.67
N ILE A 79 9.28 16.89 -3.34
CA ILE A 79 8.63 15.98 -4.30
C ILE A 79 7.93 16.79 -5.40
N LYS A 80 7.08 17.77 -5.03
CA LYS A 80 6.38 18.65 -5.97
C LYS A 80 7.35 19.46 -6.83
N GLY A 81 8.44 19.95 -6.23
CA GLY A 81 9.51 20.65 -6.95
C GLY A 81 10.18 19.79 -8.02
N ASN A 82 10.38 18.49 -7.75
CA ASN A 82 10.95 17.55 -8.70
C ASN A 82 9.94 17.15 -9.80
N GLN A 83 8.67 16.96 -9.46
CA GLN A 83 7.61 16.70 -10.44
C GLN A 83 7.52 17.81 -11.49
N ASN A 84 7.63 19.07 -11.10
CA ASN A 84 7.56 20.21 -12.00
C ASN A 84 8.79 20.33 -12.95
N LYS A 85 9.89 19.66 -12.65
CA LYS A 85 11.15 19.75 -13.42
C LYS A 85 11.43 18.53 -14.28
N THR A 86 10.66 17.48 -14.13
CA THR A 86 10.96 16.18 -14.74
C THR A 86 9.79 15.73 -15.61
N HIS A 87 10.10 15.10 -16.76
CA HIS A 87 9.08 14.40 -17.52
C HIS A 87 8.56 13.22 -16.73
N LEU A 88 7.23 13.13 -16.57
CA LEU A 88 6.57 12.09 -15.80
C LEU A 88 5.92 11.08 -16.77
N PRO A 89 6.46 9.86 -16.89
CA PRO A 89 5.88 8.84 -17.77
C PRO A 89 4.55 8.27 -17.26
N TYR A 90 4.28 8.41 -15.95
CA TYR A 90 3.07 7.88 -15.32
C TYR A 90 2.11 9.01 -14.94
N PRO A 91 0.78 8.78 -15.02
CA PRO A 91 -0.23 9.73 -14.58
C PRO A 91 -0.09 10.09 -13.07
N GLU A 92 -0.41 11.34 -12.72
CA GLU A 92 -0.34 11.80 -11.32
C GLU A 92 -1.25 11.01 -10.36
N ASN A 93 -2.37 10.50 -10.84
CA ASN A 93 -3.29 9.69 -10.05
C ASN A 93 -2.75 8.29 -9.67
N PHE A 94 -1.58 7.91 -10.15
CA PHE A 94 -0.85 6.71 -9.68
C PHE A 94 -0.07 7.00 -8.39
N ALA A 95 0.06 8.24 -7.99
CA ALA A 95 0.72 8.60 -6.75
C ALA A 95 -0.15 8.26 -5.54
N ILE A 96 0.52 7.86 -4.44
CA ILE A 96 -0.11 7.74 -3.12
C ILE A 96 -0.71 9.09 -2.70
N GLU A 97 -1.81 9.07 -1.97
CA GLU A 97 -2.43 10.26 -1.45
C GLU A 97 -1.68 10.82 -0.23
N GLU A 98 -1.92 12.10 0.07
CA GLU A 98 -1.15 12.83 1.09
C GLU A 98 -1.30 12.22 2.49
N GLY A 99 -2.51 11.82 2.87
CA GLY A 99 -2.78 11.18 4.16
C GLY A 99 -2.05 9.84 4.30
N SER A 100 -2.16 9.00 3.30
CA SER A 100 -1.51 7.69 3.26
C SER A 100 0.02 7.81 3.23
N GLY A 101 0.55 8.79 2.48
CA GLY A 101 1.97 9.11 2.47
C GLY A 101 2.48 9.59 3.83
N PHE A 102 1.74 10.47 4.51
CA PHE A 102 2.07 10.91 5.86
C PHE A 102 2.05 9.77 6.88
N LEU A 103 1.09 8.87 6.76
CA LEU A 103 1.02 7.66 7.60
C LEU A 103 2.26 6.78 7.42
N ILE A 104 2.62 6.45 6.17
CA ILE A 104 3.84 5.66 5.89
C ILE A 104 5.07 6.37 6.46
N TYR A 105 5.23 7.68 6.17
CA TYR A 105 6.34 8.47 6.69
C TYR A 105 6.45 8.38 8.20
N SER A 106 5.34 8.60 8.93
CA SER A 106 5.29 8.57 10.38
C SER A 106 5.68 7.21 10.96
N ILE A 107 5.21 6.12 10.33
CA ILE A 107 5.55 4.76 10.75
C ILE A 107 7.04 4.46 10.47
N VAL A 108 7.56 4.83 9.30
CA VAL A 108 8.99 4.66 8.97
C VAL A 108 9.88 5.45 9.94
N ARG A 109 9.52 6.70 10.24
CA ARG A 109 10.28 7.56 11.19
C ARG A 109 10.31 6.98 12.60
N THR A 110 9.20 6.41 13.06
CA THR A 110 9.04 5.89 14.42
C THR A 110 9.60 4.49 14.57
N ARG A 111 9.33 3.59 13.61
CA ARG A 111 9.72 2.17 13.69
C ARG A 111 11.12 1.87 13.15
N LYS A 112 11.70 2.77 12.35
CA LYS A 112 13.07 2.69 11.80
C LYS A 112 13.38 1.35 11.13
N PRO A 113 12.62 0.95 10.10
CA PRO A 113 12.81 -0.34 9.43
C PRO A 113 14.21 -0.46 8.84
N GLU A 114 14.79 -1.67 8.88
CA GLU A 114 16.05 -2.00 8.20
C GLU A 114 15.79 -2.35 6.73
N ILE A 115 14.76 -3.18 6.47
CA ILE A 115 14.38 -3.59 5.11
C ILE A 115 12.90 -3.32 4.89
N PHE A 116 12.62 -2.48 3.91
CA PHE A 116 11.27 -2.21 3.40
C PHE A 116 11.18 -2.73 1.96
N LEU A 117 10.15 -3.51 1.65
CA LEU A 117 9.82 -3.92 0.28
C LEU A 117 8.63 -3.10 -0.22
N GLU A 118 8.76 -2.53 -1.41
CA GLU A 118 7.70 -1.86 -2.15
C GLU A 118 7.44 -2.59 -3.46
N THR A 119 6.19 -2.68 -3.90
CA THR A 119 5.83 -3.14 -5.25
C THR A 119 5.08 -2.05 -5.99
N GLY A 120 5.55 -1.74 -7.23
CA GLY A 120 5.12 -0.57 -7.99
C GLY A 120 5.82 0.71 -7.54
N VAL A 121 6.42 1.40 -8.49
CA VAL A 121 7.21 2.62 -8.24
C VAL A 121 6.61 3.81 -8.97
N ALA A 122 6.13 3.60 -10.20
CA ALA A 122 5.66 4.67 -11.09
C ALA A 122 6.65 5.85 -11.12
N ASN A 123 6.20 7.09 -10.91
CA ASN A 123 7.09 8.26 -10.88
C ASN A 123 7.98 8.32 -9.62
N GLY A 124 7.69 7.54 -8.56
CA GLY A 124 8.49 7.41 -7.33
C GLY A 124 8.04 8.32 -6.19
N VAL A 125 6.75 8.65 -6.08
CA VAL A 125 6.21 9.45 -4.96
C VAL A 125 6.30 8.64 -3.67
N THR A 126 5.69 7.46 -3.61
CA THR A 126 5.70 6.55 -2.46
C THR A 126 7.13 6.19 -2.08
N THR A 127 7.95 5.83 -3.07
CA THR A 127 9.39 5.57 -2.92
C THR A 127 10.12 6.74 -2.26
N SER A 128 9.89 7.99 -2.71
CA SER A 128 10.52 9.18 -2.15
C SER A 128 10.11 9.43 -0.70
N VAL A 129 8.85 9.19 -0.35
CA VAL A 129 8.33 9.31 1.03
C VAL A 129 9.03 8.32 1.96
N ILE A 130 9.08 7.03 1.58
CA ILE A 130 9.75 5.97 2.36
C ILE A 130 11.23 6.28 2.55
N LEU A 131 11.92 6.60 1.46
CA LEU A 131 13.36 6.91 1.46
C LEU A 131 13.69 8.16 2.28
N SER A 132 12.83 9.18 2.27
CA SER A 132 13.01 10.38 3.11
C SER A 132 12.94 10.05 4.59
N GLY A 133 12.00 9.18 5.00
CA GLY A 133 11.93 8.68 6.37
C GLY A 133 13.18 7.89 6.78
N MET A 134 13.67 7.01 5.92
CA MET A 134 14.90 6.24 6.15
C MET A 134 16.14 7.14 6.18
N TYR A 135 16.20 8.14 5.32
CA TYR A 135 17.31 9.12 5.30
C TYR A 135 17.37 9.90 6.62
N SER A 136 16.23 10.42 7.07
CA SER A 136 16.13 11.13 8.36
C SER A 136 16.47 10.25 9.57
N ASN A 137 16.25 8.94 9.47
CA ASN A 137 16.62 7.97 10.49
C ASN A 137 18.11 7.59 10.46
N GLY A 138 18.81 7.86 9.35
CA GLY A 138 20.19 7.44 9.15
C GLY A 138 20.37 5.94 8.85
N ASN A 139 19.29 5.16 8.75
CA ASN A 139 19.31 3.71 8.53
C ASN A 139 18.23 3.27 7.54
N GLY A 140 18.24 1.99 7.19
CA GLY A 140 17.26 1.32 6.36
C GLY A 140 17.60 1.29 4.87
N LYS A 141 17.04 0.31 4.20
CA LYS A 141 17.13 0.08 2.75
C LYS A 141 15.74 -0.19 2.21
N LEU A 142 15.39 0.50 1.13
CA LEU A 142 14.19 0.24 0.36
C LEU A 142 14.55 -0.63 -0.84
N ILE A 143 13.85 -1.74 -0.98
CA ILE A 143 13.88 -2.60 -2.17
C ILE A 143 12.53 -2.42 -2.87
N SER A 144 12.54 -2.03 -4.14
CA SER A 144 11.31 -1.87 -4.91
C SER A 144 11.30 -2.87 -6.07
N PHE A 145 10.17 -3.57 -6.24
CA PHE A 145 9.93 -4.45 -7.38
C PHE A 145 9.04 -3.72 -8.38
N ASP A 146 9.47 -3.69 -9.64
CA ASP A 146 8.69 -3.15 -10.74
C ASP A 146 8.89 -3.99 -12.01
N VAL A 147 8.04 -3.84 -13.00
CA VAL A 147 8.15 -4.49 -14.32
C VAL A 147 8.85 -3.60 -15.36
N SER A 148 9.05 -2.32 -15.02
CA SER A 148 9.68 -1.29 -15.85
C SER A 148 10.93 -0.73 -15.16
N ASP A 149 11.94 -0.40 -15.94
CA ASP A 149 13.12 0.35 -15.49
C ASP A 149 12.95 1.88 -15.68
N ASP A 150 11.91 2.29 -16.40
CA ASP A 150 11.53 3.71 -16.55
C ASP A 150 10.61 4.16 -15.41
N VAL A 151 11.14 4.14 -14.20
CA VAL A 151 10.42 4.46 -12.95
C VAL A 151 11.28 5.31 -12.01
N GLY A 152 10.63 5.98 -11.05
CA GLY A 152 11.33 6.70 -9.99
C GLY A 152 12.00 8.01 -10.43
N GLN A 153 11.47 8.69 -11.44
CA GLN A 153 12.07 9.90 -12.03
C GLN A 153 12.23 11.03 -11.02
N ILE A 154 11.29 11.15 -10.06
CA ILE A 154 11.29 12.25 -9.09
C ILE A 154 12.09 11.96 -7.83
N ILE A 155 12.65 10.75 -7.68
CA ILE A 155 13.41 10.39 -6.48
C ILE A 155 14.68 11.24 -6.40
N PRO A 156 14.87 12.03 -5.31
CA PRO A 156 16.07 12.83 -5.11
C PRO A 156 17.36 12.00 -5.18
N PRO A 157 18.44 12.48 -5.82
CA PRO A 157 19.69 11.71 -6.00
C PRO A 157 20.28 11.19 -4.69
N ASP A 158 20.23 11.98 -3.62
CA ASP A 158 20.80 11.60 -2.32
C ASP A 158 20.05 10.44 -1.67
N LEU A 159 18.75 10.31 -1.91
CA LEU A 159 17.92 9.23 -1.39
C LEU A 159 18.20 7.91 -2.11
N ARG A 160 18.64 7.94 -3.37
CA ARG A 160 18.91 6.74 -4.19
C ARG A 160 19.99 5.83 -3.61
N LYS A 161 20.85 6.32 -2.70
CA LYS A 161 21.87 5.51 -2.02
C LYS A 161 21.27 4.41 -1.13
N ARG A 162 19.99 4.56 -0.72
CA ARG A 162 19.25 3.59 0.11
C ARG A 162 18.22 2.81 -0.68
N TRP A 163 18.18 3.00 -1.99
CA TRP A 163 17.19 2.39 -2.88
C TRP A 163 17.82 1.33 -3.77
N GLU A 164 17.13 0.19 -3.87
CA GLU A 164 17.45 -0.89 -4.79
C GLU A 164 16.21 -1.22 -5.62
N LEU A 165 16.26 -0.95 -6.93
CA LEU A 165 15.22 -1.33 -7.88
C LEU A 165 15.53 -2.71 -8.45
N ARG A 166 14.57 -3.63 -8.39
CA ARG A 166 14.64 -4.96 -8.99
C ARG A 166 13.55 -5.12 -10.05
N ILE A 167 13.96 -5.34 -11.29
CA ILE A 167 13.05 -5.46 -12.41
C ILE A 167 12.58 -6.90 -12.55
N LEU A 168 11.26 -7.09 -12.39
CA LEU A 168 10.61 -8.38 -12.57
C LEU A 168 10.50 -8.73 -14.06
N LYS A 169 10.86 -9.96 -14.40
CA LYS A 169 10.81 -10.50 -15.78
C LYS A 169 9.74 -11.56 -15.91
N LYS A 170 9.19 -11.72 -17.11
CA LYS A 170 8.25 -12.82 -17.37
C LYS A 170 8.91 -14.20 -17.21
N PRO A 171 8.27 -15.17 -16.58
CA PRO A 171 6.93 -15.11 -15.97
C PRO A 171 6.97 -14.38 -14.61
N PHE A 172 6.20 -13.28 -14.48
CA PHE A 172 6.31 -12.32 -13.38
C PHE A 172 6.22 -12.94 -11.98
N ARG A 173 5.30 -13.89 -11.75
CA ARG A 173 5.18 -14.56 -10.44
C ARG A 173 6.43 -15.33 -10.05
N ALA A 174 7.05 -16.02 -10.99
CA ALA A 174 8.30 -16.76 -10.73
C ALA A 174 9.45 -15.80 -10.43
N SER A 175 9.55 -14.70 -11.19
CA SER A 175 10.52 -13.63 -10.95
C SER A 175 10.32 -12.99 -9.57
N PHE A 176 9.09 -12.64 -9.22
CA PHE A 176 8.72 -12.09 -7.91
C PHE A 176 9.19 -13.01 -6.76
N LEU A 177 8.81 -14.29 -6.82
CA LEU A 177 9.20 -15.26 -5.77
C LEU A 177 10.71 -15.45 -5.68
N LYS A 178 11.42 -15.46 -6.80
CA LYS A 178 12.88 -15.53 -6.82
C LYS A 178 13.51 -14.34 -6.11
N GLU A 179 13.08 -13.12 -6.43
CA GLU A 179 13.59 -11.90 -5.82
C GLU A 179 13.20 -11.82 -4.34
N LEU A 180 11.96 -12.16 -3.99
CA LEU A 180 11.48 -12.17 -2.61
C LEU A 180 12.28 -13.17 -1.74
N ASN A 181 12.48 -14.39 -2.22
CA ASN A 181 13.22 -15.42 -1.48
C ASN A 181 14.71 -15.09 -1.27
N SER A 182 15.25 -14.11 -1.98
CA SER A 182 16.61 -13.60 -1.74
C SER A 182 16.69 -12.61 -0.57
N ILE A 183 15.52 -12.18 -0.04
CA ILE A 183 15.42 -11.28 1.11
C ILE A 183 15.13 -12.13 2.35
N GLN A 184 16.02 -12.08 3.36
CA GLN A 184 15.91 -12.95 4.54
C GLN A 184 14.68 -12.63 5.40
N SER A 185 14.41 -11.35 5.64
CA SER A 185 13.25 -10.89 6.39
C SER A 185 12.90 -9.46 6.03
N LEU A 186 11.63 -9.11 6.19
CA LEU A 186 11.10 -7.77 5.93
C LEU A 186 10.57 -7.15 7.22
N ASP A 187 10.87 -5.86 7.39
CA ASP A 187 10.24 -5.06 8.43
C ASP A 187 8.90 -4.51 7.97
N MET A 188 8.87 -4.06 6.73
CA MET A 188 7.70 -3.44 6.15
C MET A 188 7.51 -3.86 4.70
N PHE A 189 6.26 -3.87 4.27
CA PHE A 189 5.87 -4.10 2.89
C PHE A 189 4.79 -3.10 2.48
N CYS A 190 4.88 -2.55 1.28
CA CYS A 190 3.84 -1.74 0.65
C CYS A 190 3.47 -2.31 -0.71
N HIS A 191 2.21 -2.69 -0.86
CA HIS A 191 1.61 -3.04 -2.14
C HIS A 191 1.07 -1.78 -2.80
N ASP A 192 1.59 -1.44 -3.97
CA ASP A 192 1.16 -0.31 -4.81
C ASP A 192 1.42 -0.62 -6.30
N SER A 193 1.14 -1.89 -6.71
CA SER A 193 1.38 -2.38 -8.07
C SER A 193 0.07 -2.67 -8.82
N ASP A 194 -0.11 -3.83 -9.43
CA ASP A 194 -1.36 -4.25 -10.10
C ASP A 194 -2.44 -4.59 -9.05
N HIS A 195 -3.48 -3.78 -8.99
CA HIS A 195 -4.60 -3.90 -8.05
C HIS A 195 -5.64 -4.95 -8.45
N SER A 196 -5.36 -5.82 -9.44
CA SER A 196 -6.22 -6.96 -9.74
C SER A 196 -6.29 -7.94 -8.55
N PHE A 197 -7.47 -8.55 -8.34
CA PHE A 197 -7.66 -9.54 -7.29
C PHE A 197 -6.57 -10.64 -7.28
N LYS A 198 -6.20 -11.12 -8.48
CA LYS A 198 -5.22 -12.20 -8.63
C LYS A 198 -3.81 -11.79 -8.25
N TRP A 199 -3.44 -10.56 -8.55
CA TRP A 199 -2.08 -10.06 -8.27
C TRP A 199 -1.95 -9.61 -6.84
N GLN A 200 -2.87 -8.80 -6.32
CA GLN A 200 -2.91 -8.41 -4.92
C GLN A 200 -2.91 -9.63 -3.99
N SER A 201 -3.81 -10.60 -4.24
CA SER A 201 -3.86 -11.83 -3.44
C SER A 201 -2.54 -12.61 -3.49
N PHE A 202 -1.89 -12.65 -4.64
CA PHE A 202 -0.59 -13.30 -4.79
C PHE A 202 0.50 -12.60 -3.98
N GLU A 203 0.63 -11.28 -4.08
CA GLU A 203 1.63 -10.51 -3.35
C GLU A 203 1.44 -10.62 -1.84
N TYR A 204 0.21 -10.39 -1.33
CA TYR A 204 -0.07 -10.48 0.10
C TYR A 204 0.31 -11.85 0.68
N ASN A 205 -0.10 -12.95 0.03
CA ASN A 205 0.21 -14.28 0.54
C ASN A 205 1.68 -14.63 0.40
N SER A 206 2.37 -14.17 -0.63
CA SER A 206 3.79 -14.43 -0.83
C SER A 206 4.66 -13.68 0.18
N VAL A 207 4.32 -12.42 0.47
CA VAL A 207 5.13 -11.56 1.36
C VAL A 207 4.85 -11.83 2.84
N TRP A 208 3.66 -12.32 3.18
CA TRP A 208 3.24 -12.50 4.57
C TRP A 208 4.24 -13.25 5.45
N ASP A 209 4.76 -14.35 4.95
CA ASP A 209 5.67 -15.23 5.70
C ASP A 209 7.12 -14.68 5.79
N HIS A 210 7.43 -13.62 5.03
CA HIS A 210 8.71 -12.90 5.08
C HIS A 210 8.68 -11.71 6.07
N LEU A 211 7.47 -11.27 6.49
CA LEU A 211 7.33 -10.17 7.43
C LEU A 211 7.61 -10.63 8.85
N ARG A 212 8.51 -9.93 9.53
CA ARG A 212 8.85 -10.21 10.93
C ARG A 212 7.76 -9.76 11.90
N LEU A 213 7.75 -10.31 13.09
CA LEU A 213 6.92 -9.83 14.19
C LEU A 213 7.24 -8.35 14.50
N GLY A 214 6.21 -7.54 14.70
CA GLY A 214 6.34 -6.09 14.86
C GLY A 214 6.48 -5.31 13.55
N GLY A 215 6.53 -6.00 12.40
CA GLY A 215 6.49 -5.39 11.09
C GLY A 215 5.12 -4.83 10.71
N VAL A 216 5.03 -4.19 9.54
CA VAL A 216 3.79 -3.60 9.03
C VAL A 216 3.63 -3.89 7.54
N MET A 217 2.45 -4.35 7.15
CA MET A 217 2.05 -4.44 5.76
C MET A 217 1.11 -3.27 5.43
N PHE A 218 1.39 -2.56 4.36
CA PHE A 218 0.56 -1.51 3.77
C PHE A 218 -0.02 -1.98 2.44
N SER A 219 -1.17 -1.47 2.08
CA SER A 219 -1.75 -1.67 0.76
C SER A 219 -2.49 -0.44 0.28
N ASP A 220 -2.13 0.05 -0.90
CA ASP A 220 -2.90 1.04 -1.62
C ASP A 220 -4.13 0.39 -2.26
N ASP A 221 -5.16 1.19 -2.54
CA ASP A 221 -6.37 0.83 -3.29
C ASP A 221 -7.04 -0.49 -2.83
N ILE A 222 -7.25 -0.67 -1.49
CA ILE A 222 -7.88 -1.91 -0.96
C ILE A 222 -9.35 -2.08 -1.37
N ASP A 223 -9.96 -1.05 -1.92
CA ASP A 223 -11.30 -1.03 -2.49
C ASP A 223 -11.34 -1.40 -3.99
N SER A 224 -10.20 -1.54 -4.64
CA SER A 224 -10.10 -1.93 -6.05
C SER A 224 -10.48 -3.39 -6.31
N SER A 225 -10.31 -4.27 -5.32
CA SER A 225 -10.66 -5.69 -5.39
C SER A 225 -10.94 -6.27 -4.00
N TYR A 226 -11.54 -7.47 -3.95
CA TYR A 226 -11.73 -8.18 -2.68
C TYR A 226 -10.47 -8.82 -2.09
N ALA A 227 -9.32 -8.69 -2.71
CA ALA A 227 -8.09 -9.36 -2.29
C ALA A 227 -7.71 -9.06 -0.84
N PHE A 228 -7.76 -7.78 -0.44
CA PHE A 228 -7.46 -7.36 0.93
C PHE A 228 -8.47 -7.89 1.94
N VAL A 229 -9.76 -7.74 1.65
CA VAL A 229 -10.85 -8.22 2.52
C VAL A 229 -10.74 -9.74 2.74
N ASP A 230 -10.50 -10.51 1.69
CA ASP A 230 -10.34 -11.97 1.79
C ASP A 230 -9.07 -12.35 2.55
N PHE A 231 -7.98 -11.64 2.31
CA PHE A 231 -6.71 -11.86 2.98
C PHE A 231 -6.83 -11.67 4.51
N ILE A 232 -7.36 -10.53 4.96
CA ILE A 232 -7.45 -10.25 6.40
C ILE A 232 -8.44 -11.18 7.12
N LYS A 233 -9.56 -11.56 6.46
CA LYS A 233 -10.48 -12.59 7.00
C LYS A 233 -9.82 -13.92 7.22
N ASN A 234 -8.93 -14.33 6.31
CA ASN A 234 -8.21 -15.59 6.41
C ASN A 234 -7.10 -15.55 7.48
N LYS A 235 -6.39 -14.43 7.61
CA LYS A 235 -5.29 -14.28 8.57
C LYS A 235 -5.77 -13.99 10.01
N LYS A 236 -6.99 -13.44 10.18
CA LYS A 236 -7.58 -13.09 11.49
C LYS A 236 -6.65 -12.19 12.33
N VAL A 237 -6.21 -11.11 11.74
CA VAL A 237 -5.26 -10.16 12.33
C VAL A 237 -5.90 -8.80 12.52
N ARG A 238 -5.39 -8.02 13.47
CA ARG A 238 -5.76 -6.60 13.58
C ARG A 238 -5.41 -5.89 12.29
N THR A 239 -6.34 -5.07 11.82
CA THR A 239 -6.22 -4.37 10.56
C THR A 239 -6.91 -3.04 10.66
N TYR A 240 -6.32 -2.04 10.05
CA TYR A 240 -6.85 -0.70 10.01
C TYR A 240 -7.02 -0.24 8.56
N SER A 241 -7.91 0.71 8.33
CA SER A 241 -8.02 1.40 7.06
C SER A 241 -8.03 2.91 7.25
N LEU A 242 -7.40 3.62 6.35
CA LEU A 242 -7.49 5.07 6.18
C LEU A 242 -8.35 5.35 4.95
N ILE A 243 -9.46 6.05 5.15
CA ILE A 243 -10.27 6.60 4.07
C ILE A 243 -9.64 7.94 3.72
N ASP A 244 -8.83 7.93 2.66
CA ASP A 244 -8.19 9.13 2.13
C ASP A 244 -9.09 9.82 1.10
N THR A 245 -8.61 10.79 0.36
CA THR A 245 -9.44 11.64 -0.52
C THR A 245 -10.15 10.84 -1.63
N ARG A 246 -9.46 9.91 -2.29
CA ARG A 246 -9.98 9.13 -3.43
C ARG A 246 -9.89 7.62 -3.21
N LYS A 247 -9.06 7.18 -2.27
CA LYS A 247 -8.63 5.80 -2.10
C LYS A 247 -8.84 5.34 -0.67
N ILE A 248 -8.90 4.04 -0.48
CA ILE A 248 -8.87 3.45 0.86
C ILE A 248 -7.55 2.70 1.02
N PHE A 249 -6.77 3.10 2.02
CA PHE A 249 -5.47 2.55 2.31
C PHE A 249 -5.55 1.56 3.47
N GLY A 250 -4.95 0.38 3.31
CA GLY A 250 -4.96 -0.70 4.29
C GLY A 250 -3.66 -0.80 5.09
N ILE A 251 -3.77 -1.10 6.39
CA ILE A 251 -2.64 -1.27 7.30
C ILE A 251 -2.81 -2.53 8.13
N VAL A 252 -1.83 -3.43 8.09
CA VAL A 252 -1.81 -4.68 8.86
C VAL A 252 -0.54 -4.74 9.71
N PRO A 253 -0.61 -4.39 11.01
CA PRO A 253 0.50 -4.61 11.93
C PRO A 253 0.71 -6.11 12.18
N ILE A 254 1.96 -6.59 12.07
CA ILE A 254 2.31 -8.00 12.21
C ILE A 254 2.52 -8.34 13.70
N GLY A 255 1.84 -9.37 14.19
CA GLY A 255 1.97 -9.83 15.58
C GLY A 255 0.85 -9.41 16.54
N SER A 256 -0.09 -8.58 16.08
CA SER A 256 -1.31 -8.28 16.83
C SER A 256 -2.43 -9.27 16.42
N LYS A 257 -2.36 -10.53 16.91
CA LYS A 257 -3.50 -11.44 16.75
C LYS A 257 -4.72 -10.83 17.46
N LEU A 258 -5.88 -10.91 16.80
CA LEU A 258 -7.16 -10.74 17.49
C LEU A 258 -7.29 -11.89 18.49
N ASN A 259 -7.29 -11.57 19.82
CA ASN A 259 -7.71 -12.50 20.85
C ASN A 259 -9.22 -12.69 20.77
#